data_bd1c34f7c15e029ce1ab196048ce0b20
#
_entry.id   bd1c34f7c15e029ce1ab196048ce0b20
#
_cell.length_a   1.000
_cell.length_b   1.000
_cell.length_c   1.000
_cell.angle_alpha   90.00
_cell.angle_beta   90.00
_cell.angle_gamma   90.00
#
_symmetry.space_group_name_H-M   'P 1'
#
loop_
_entity.id
_entity.type
_entity.pdbx_description
1 polymer ?
#
loop_
_entity_poly.entity_id
_entity_poly.type
_entity_poly.pdbx_seq_one_letter_code
_entity_poly.pdbx_strand_id
1 'polypeptide(L)'
;MRKAVLNQSYFLQWNSPYPISGTPAITVKTLSSTYTYDLTQGRSSANVTAISNDRRTLTIDNQVAGLKDDEGQAFLITANDQIFNVQVVRVAGTVAILADTLPREVDLSSNASLEFSTWSKVIPTDITGTAGTYAYSIAYDENTGGSSRERIAKDYLKVCPRPFDTGLDHDDLVRLFPQFADNIPRRQRDFRPQIKRAKLDLVLMIRDSLLHQSLTEDEVFNAETFSNTHAYLTAAIILEGQNRFEEAAALRNRAIELYNLAMRCVSLDRDKDGIIEEGELDQRVSGVKSDLRGNFASRQPTEYEDTFKIKRGMRF
;
A
#
# COMPACT_ATOMS: atom_id res chain seq x y z
N MET A 1 1.21 8.44 4.40
CA MET A 1 2.39 8.96 3.66
C MET A 1 2.54 8.18 2.36
N ARG A 2 2.63 8.86 1.24
CA ARG A 2 2.80 8.30 -0.10
C ARG A 2 4.27 8.34 -0.50
N LYS A 3 4.69 7.47 -1.43
CA LYS A 3 6.08 7.40 -1.87
C LYS A 3 6.17 7.62 -3.38
N ALA A 4 7.13 8.41 -3.80
CA ALA A 4 7.48 8.68 -5.19
C ALA A 4 8.94 8.33 -5.44
N VAL A 5 9.25 7.93 -6.66
CA VAL A 5 10.62 7.67 -7.09
C VAL A 5 11.29 8.98 -7.49
N LEU A 6 12.53 9.16 -7.07
CA LEU A 6 13.34 10.33 -7.42
C LEU A 6 13.45 10.45 -8.96
N ASN A 7 13.36 11.67 -9.46
CA ASN A 7 13.42 12.00 -10.89
C ASN A 7 12.38 11.31 -11.79
N GLN A 8 11.30 10.79 -11.21
CA GLN A 8 10.20 10.22 -11.96
C GLN A 8 8.89 10.95 -11.66
N SER A 9 8.04 11.10 -12.67
CA SER A 9 6.69 11.63 -12.44
C SER A 9 5.90 10.66 -11.55
N TYR A 10 5.16 11.20 -10.61
CA TYR A 10 4.39 10.40 -9.65
C TYR A 10 2.88 10.52 -9.93
N PHE A 11 2.21 9.40 -10.14
CA PHE A 11 0.77 9.37 -10.27
C PHE A 11 0.10 9.37 -8.89
N LEU A 12 -0.37 10.54 -8.47
CA LEU A 12 -1.11 10.69 -7.24
C LEU A 12 -2.58 10.33 -7.50
N GLN A 13 -3.09 9.38 -6.74
CA GLN A 13 -4.51 9.04 -6.69
C GLN A 13 -5.05 9.32 -5.30
N TRP A 14 -6.18 10.01 -5.23
CA TRP A 14 -6.83 10.35 -3.98
C TRP A 14 -8.33 10.01 -4.07
N ASN A 15 -8.84 9.36 -3.03
CA ASN A 15 -10.26 9.07 -2.90
C ASN A 15 -10.87 10.06 -1.91
N SER A 16 -11.82 10.83 -2.37
CA SER A 16 -12.57 11.73 -1.49
C SER A 16 -13.43 10.93 -0.53
N PRO A 17 -13.47 11.30 0.75
CA PRO A 17 -14.42 10.72 1.69
C PRO A 17 -15.86 11.21 1.52
N TYR A 18 -16.05 12.24 0.70
CA TYR A 18 -17.34 12.90 0.44
C TYR A 18 -17.53 13.20 -1.04
N PRO A 19 -18.76 13.33 -1.53
CA PRO A 19 -19.01 13.89 -2.86
C PRO A 19 -18.43 15.27 -2.97
N ILE A 20 -17.92 15.64 -4.13
CA ILE A 20 -17.22 16.91 -4.36
C ILE A 20 -18.02 17.79 -5.31
N SER A 21 -18.20 19.04 -4.92
CA SER A 21 -18.69 20.09 -5.80
C SER A 21 -17.49 20.84 -6.38
N GLY A 22 -17.35 20.84 -7.70
CA GLY A 22 -16.24 21.51 -8.38
C GLY A 22 -14.98 20.65 -8.53
N THR A 23 -13.85 21.31 -8.76
CA THR A 23 -12.55 20.64 -9.00
C THR A 23 -11.65 20.81 -7.80
N PRO A 24 -11.24 19.73 -7.12
CA PRO A 24 -10.29 19.83 -6.02
C PRO A 24 -8.91 20.23 -6.51
N ALA A 25 -8.18 20.99 -5.70
CA ALA A 25 -6.81 21.41 -5.99
C ALA A 25 -5.82 20.83 -5.00
N ILE A 26 -4.71 20.28 -5.51
CA ILE A 26 -3.59 19.84 -4.69
C ILE A 26 -2.52 20.93 -4.62
N THR A 27 -2.05 21.21 -3.43
CA THR A 27 -0.92 22.10 -3.18
C THR A 27 0.20 21.32 -2.53
N VAL A 28 1.36 21.23 -3.20
CA VAL A 28 2.57 20.57 -2.70
C VAL A 28 3.58 21.64 -2.29
N LYS A 29 4.10 21.54 -1.07
CA LYS A 29 5.15 22.43 -0.55
C LYS A 29 6.47 21.70 -0.54
N THR A 30 7.40 22.14 -1.39
CA THR A 30 8.80 21.74 -1.37
C THR A 30 9.62 22.65 -0.46
N LEU A 31 10.92 22.40 -0.34
CA LEU A 31 11.81 23.25 0.46
C LEU A 31 11.93 24.68 -0.09
N SER A 32 11.80 24.84 -1.41
CA SER A 32 12.04 26.12 -2.11
C SER A 32 10.80 26.73 -2.73
N SER A 33 9.73 25.96 -2.95
CA SER A 33 8.59 26.36 -3.76
C SER A 33 7.28 25.74 -3.31
N THR A 34 6.19 26.35 -3.75
CA THR A 34 4.84 25.81 -3.57
C THR A 34 4.20 25.65 -4.95
N TYR A 35 3.72 24.46 -5.23
CA TYR A 35 3.08 24.10 -6.49
C TYR A 35 1.62 23.78 -6.26
N THR A 36 0.73 24.33 -7.10
CA THR A 36 -0.70 24.04 -7.03
C THR A 36 -1.18 23.50 -8.37
N TYR A 37 -1.95 22.43 -8.34
CA TYR A 37 -2.50 21.76 -9.51
C TYR A 37 -3.93 21.34 -9.27
N ASP A 38 -4.77 21.45 -10.29
CA ASP A 38 -6.11 20.90 -10.27
C ASP A 38 -6.04 19.38 -10.42
N LEU A 39 -6.82 18.66 -9.61
CA LEU A 39 -7.00 17.23 -9.73
C LEU A 39 -7.98 16.95 -10.86
N THR A 40 -7.76 15.85 -11.55
CA THR A 40 -8.67 15.35 -12.59
C THR A 40 -9.49 14.22 -12.00
N GLN A 41 -10.79 14.25 -12.20
CA GLN A 41 -11.66 13.14 -11.81
C GLN A 41 -11.26 11.90 -12.58
N GLY A 42 -10.98 10.84 -11.88
CA GLY A 42 -10.50 9.59 -12.47
C GLY A 42 -11.56 8.85 -13.26
N ARG A 43 -12.85 9.16 -13.02
CA ARG A 43 -13.99 8.49 -13.61
C ARG A 43 -15.17 9.44 -13.71
N SER A 44 -15.87 9.40 -14.84
CA SER A 44 -17.09 10.17 -15.02
C SER A 44 -18.21 9.68 -14.11
N SER A 45 -19.07 10.59 -13.68
CA SER A 45 -20.36 10.23 -13.09
C SER A 45 -21.25 9.54 -14.13
N ALA A 46 -22.14 8.67 -13.67
CA ALA A 46 -23.15 8.02 -14.49
C ALA A 46 -24.51 8.13 -13.84
N ASN A 47 -25.59 8.32 -14.64
CA ASN A 47 -26.93 8.26 -14.10
C ASN A 47 -27.34 6.79 -13.91
N VAL A 48 -28.01 6.50 -12.82
CA VAL A 48 -28.53 5.19 -12.52
C VAL A 48 -29.95 5.09 -13.06
N THR A 49 -30.16 4.15 -13.98
CA THR A 49 -31.46 3.98 -14.67
C THR A 49 -32.30 2.86 -14.08
N ALA A 50 -31.68 1.88 -13.43
CA ALA A 50 -32.37 0.78 -12.78
C ALA A 50 -31.55 0.15 -11.64
N ILE A 51 -32.24 -0.52 -10.73
CA ILE A 51 -31.65 -1.36 -9.68
C ILE A 51 -32.23 -2.77 -9.78
N SER A 52 -31.37 -3.77 -9.61
CA SER A 52 -31.81 -5.17 -9.58
C SER A 52 -32.62 -5.51 -8.31
N ASN A 53 -33.38 -6.62 -8.36
CA ASN A 53 -34.17 -7.08 -7.22
C ASN A 53 -33.33 -7.44 -5.99
N ASP A 54 -32.08 -7.86 -6.18
CA ASP A 54 -31.11 -8.14 -5.11
C ASP A 54 -30.50 -6.86 -4.54
N ARG A 55 -30.79 -5.69 -5.14
CA ARG A 55 -30.30 -4.37 -4.77
C ARG A 55 -28.77 -4.26 -4.70
N ARG A 56 -28.06 -5.07 -5.47
CA ARG A 56 -26.59 -5.09 -5.56
C ARG A 56 -26.09 -4.73 -6.95
N THR A 57 -26.99 -4.69 -7.94
CA THR A 57 -26.62 -4.39 -9.31
C THR A 57 -27.35 -3.14 -9.78
N LEU A 58 -26.60 -2.14 -10.21
CA LEU A 58 -27.10 -0.90 -10.77
C LEU A 58 -26.94 -0.92 -12.28
N THR A 59 -27.98 -0.53 -13.02
CA THR A 59 -27.85 -0.22 -14.44
C THR A 59 -27.57 1.27 -14.59
N ILE A 60 -26.53 1.63 -15.34
CA ILE A 60 -26.08 3.00 -15.57
C ILE A 60 -26.24 3.37 -17.04
N ASP A 61 -26.49 4.65 -17.32
CA ASP A 61 -26.78 5.14 -18.68
C ASP A 61 -25.56 5.16 -19.61
N ASN A 62 -24.36 5.31 -19.03
CA ASN A 62 -23.11 5.42 -19.78
C ASN A 62 -22.10 4.37 -19.36
N GLN A 63 -21.29 3.91 -20.32
CA GLN A 63 -20.07 3.21 -19.98
C GLN A 63 -19.14 4.18 -19.26
N VAL A 64 -18.85 3.91 -17.99
CA VAL A 64 -17.90 4.71 -17.23
C VAL A 64 -16.50 4.47 -17.78
N ALA A 65 -16.00 5.41 -18.57
CA ALA A 65 -14.68 5.33 -19.16
C ALA A 65 -13.59 5.29 -18.07
N GLY A 66 -12.57 4.47 -18.26
CA GLY A 66 -11.41 4.39 -17.36
C GLY A 66 -11.57 3.41 -16.20
N LEU A 67 -12.65 2.63 -16.12
CA LEU A 67 -12.76 1.53 -15.19
C LEU A 67 -11.89 0.35 -15.67
N LYS A 68 -10.65 0.33 -15.22
CA LYS A 68 -10.03 -0.97 -14.97
C LYS A 68 -10.73 -1.52 -13.75
N ASP A 69 -11.44 -2.60 -13.90
CA ASP A 69 -11.90 -3.63 -12.96
C ASP A 69 -11.91 -3.31 -11.44
N ASP A 70 -11.89 -2.04 -11.01
CA ASP A 70 -11.45 -1.74 -9.70
C ASP A 70 -12.53 -1.13 -8.85
N GLU A 71 -12.67 -1.82 -7.79
CA GLU A 71 -13.03 -1.36 -6.48
C GLU A 71 -12.93 0.16 -6.38
N GLY A 72 -14.02 0.81 -6.43
CA GLY A 72 -14.07 2.23 -6.23
C GLY A 72 -15.09 2.54 -5.17
N GLN A 73 -14.70 3.32 -4.19
CA GLN A 73 -15.68 4.02 -3.38
C GLN A 73 -16.41 5.01 -4.29
N ALA A 74 -17.72 4.95 -4.25
CA ALA A 74 -18.58 5.85 -5.00
C ALA A 74 -19.70 6.37 -4.10
N PHE A 75 -20.35 7.43 -4.54
CA PHE A 75 -21.51 8.01 -3.90
C PHE A 75 -22.72 7.81 -4.81
N LEU A 76 -23.72 7.16 -4.29
CA LEU A 76 -25.03 7.13 -4.93
C LEU A 76 -25.83 8.31 -4.40
N ILE A 77 -26.12 9.28 -5.26
CA ILE A 77 -26.90 10.47 -4.95
C ILE A 77 -28.29 10.29 -5.54
N THR A 78 -29.31 10.32 -4.70
CA THR A 78 -30.70 10.22 -5.15
C THR A 78 -31.27 11.58 -5.58
N ALA A 79 -32.39 11.59 -6.23
CA ALA A 79 -33.10 12.81 -6.64
C ALA A 79 -33.46 13.73 -5.45
N ASN A 80 -33.54 13.20 -4.25
CA ASN A 80 -33.80 13.97 -3.03
C ASN A 80 -32.53 14.39 -2.30
N ASP A 81 -31.38 14.42 -2.99
CA ASP A 81 -30.07 14.75 -2.47
C ASP A 81 -29.60 13.88 -1.29
N GLN A 82 -30.18 12.69 -1.15
CA GLN A 82 -29.66 11.71 -0.19
C GLN A 82 -28.41 11.07 -0.74
N ILE A 83 -27.38 11.01 0.07
CA ILE A 83 -26.06 10.52 -0.32
C ILE A 83 -25.78 9.20 0.40
N PHE A 84 -25.52 8.14 -0.38
CA PHE A 84 -25.17 6.83 0.14
C PHE A 84 -23.76 6.47 -0.31
N ASN A 85 -22.90 6.11 0.66
CA ASN A 85 -21.60 5.54 0.35
C ASN A 85 -21.77 4.12 -0.17
N VAL A 86 -21.25 3.85 -1.36
CA VAL A 86 -21.31 2.54 -1.98
C VAL A 86 -19.90 2.10 -2.42
N GLN A 87 -19.62 0.83 -2.27
CA GLN A 87 -18.41 0.21 -2.79
C GLN A 87 -18.76 -0.51 -4.08
N VAL A 88 -18.24 -0.03 -5.20
CA VAL A 88 -18.40 -0.69 -6.51
C VAL A 88 -17.28 -1.72 -6.66
N VAL A 89 -17.66 -2.99 -6.82
CA VAL A 89 -16.71 -4.10 -6.98
C VAL A 89 -16.31 -4.29 -8.43
N ARG A 90 -17.28 -4.08 -9.33
CA ARG A 90 -17.06 -4.27 -10.76
C ARG A 90 -18.03 -3.40 -11.57
N VAL A 91 -17.54 -2.89 -12.69
CA VAL A 91 -18.40 -2.34 -13.74
C VAL A 91 -18.16 -3.12 -15.03
N ALA A 92 -19.23 -3.58 -15.66
CA ALA A 92 -19.19 -4.29 -16.92
C ALA A 92 -20.18 -3.60 -17.88
N GLY A 93 -19.65 -2.81 -18.82
CA GLY A 93 -20.48 -2.01 -19.73
C GLY A 93 -21.36 -1.00 -18.96
N THR A 94 -22.66 -1.19 -19.01
CA THR A 94 -23.67 -0.36 -18.32
C THR A 94 -24.13 -0.96 -17.00
N VAL A 95 -23.40 -1.91 -16.44
CA VAL A 95 -23.78 -2.60 -15.20
C VAL A 95 -22.72 -2.39 -14.13
N ALA A 96 -23.07 -1.80 -13.00
CA ALA A 96 -22.22 -1.64 -11.83
C ALA A 96 -22.67 -2.60 -10.73
N ILE A 97 -21.73 -3.40 -10.19
CA ILE A 97 -21.97 -4.37 -9.13
C ILE A 97 -21.43 -3.80 -7.81
N LEU A 98 -22.26 -3.77 -6.79
CA LEU A 98 -21.94 -3.27 -5.47
C LEU A 98 -21.46 -4.40 -4.54
N ALA A 99 -20.58 -4.06 -3.62
CA ALA A 99 -20.15 -4.96 -2.56
C ALA A 99 -21.29 -5.32 -1.61
N ASP A 100 -22.09 -4.32 -1.26
CA ASP A 100 -23.18 -4.42 -0.31
C ASP A 100 -24.54 -4.18 -0.96
N THR A 101 -25.57 -4.71 -0.32
CA THR A 101 -26.95 -4.49 -0.73
C THR A 101 -27.38 -3.08 -0.32
N LEU A 102 -27.96 -2.32 -1.24
CA LEU A 102 -28.51 -1.00 -0.93
C LEU A 102 -29.69 -1.10 0.03
N PRO A 103 -29.80 -0.16 0.97
CA PRO A 103 -30.97 -0.03 1.86
C PRO A 103 -32.29 0.00 1.07
N ARG A 104 -33.37 -0.52 1.62
CA ARG A 104 -34.69 -0.52 0.97
C ARG A 104 -35.26 0.87 0.75
N GLU A 105 -34.81 1.82 1.54
CA GLU A 105 -35.22 3.23 1.53
C GLU A 105 -34.69 4.00 0.32
N VAL A 106 -33.66 3.46 -0.38
CA VAL A 106 -33.15 4.08 -1.59
C VAL A 106 -34.17 3.96 -2.71
N ASP A 107 -34.83 5.08 -2.99
CA ASP A 107 -35.74 5.21 -4.13
C ASP A 107 -34.98 5.77 -5.33
N LEU A 108 -34.96 5.02 -6.43
CA LEU A 108 -34.36 5.40 -7.69
C LEU A 108 -35.38 5.87 -8.72
N SER A 109 -36.57 6.22 -8.29
CA SER A 109 -37.69 6.54 -9.17
C SER A 109 -37.42 7.75 -10.08
N SER A 110 -36.37 8.56 -9.83
CA SER A 110 -35.96 9.65 -10.69
C SER A 110 -34.49 10.06 -10.44
N ASN A 111 -33.69 10.15 -11.51
CA ASN A 111 -32.41 10.85 -11.57
C ASN A 111 -31.38 10.59 -10.48
N ALA A 112 -31.19 9.36 -10.03
CA ALA A 112 -30.07 9.05 -9.18
C ALA A 112 -28.76 9.05 -9.99
N SER A 113 -27.66 9.54 -9.39
CA SER A 113 -26.34 9.53 -9.99
C SER A 113 -25.36 8.67 -9.18
N LEU A 114 -24.45 8.01 -9.88
CA LEU A 114 -23.32 7.32 -9.28
C LEU A 114 -22.06 8.14 -9.53
N GLU A 115 -21.52 8.73 -8.48
CA GLU A 115 -20.34 9.57 -8.54
C GLU A 115 -19.14 8.87 -7.91
N PHE A 116 -18.06 8.72 -8.68
CA PHE A 116 -16.84 8.10 -8.15
C PHE A 116 -15.99 9.09 -7.37
N SER A 117 -15.47 8.64 -6.24
CA SER A 117 -14.68 9.46 -5.33
C SER A 117 -13.22 9.63 -5.74
N THR A 118 -12.79 8.96 -6.80
CA THR A 118 -11.38 8.90 -7.20
C THR A 118 -10.97 10.11 -8.02
N TRP A 119 -9.95 10.82 -7.56
CA TRP A 119 -9.31 11.94 -8.22
C TRP A 119 -7.83 11.65 -8.42
N SER A 120 -7.23 12.16 -9.47
CA SER A 120 -5.84 11.86 -9.80
C SER A 120 -5.10 13.07 -10.35
N LYS A 121 -3.78 13.04 -10.21
CA LYS A 121 -2.86 14.01 -10.82
C LYS A 121 -1.50 13.36 -11.03
N VAL A 122 -0.90 13.65 -12.16
CA VAL A 122 0.52 13.38 -12.38
C VAL A 122 1.32 14.53 -11.76
N ILE A 123 2.08 14.23 -10.72
CA ILE A 123 3.03 15.14 -10.10
C ILE A 123 4.30 15.12 -10.95
N PRO A 124 4.73 16.29 -11.49
CA PRO A 124 5.86 16.35 -12.40
C PRO A 124 7.21 16.13 -11.70
N THR A 125 8.24 15.90 -12.49
CA THR A 125 9.62 15.67 -12.03
C THR A 125 10.24 16.86 -11.31
N ASP A 126 9.76 18.07 -11.54
CA ASP A 126 10.21 19.28 -10.83
C ASP A 126 10.01 19.18 -9.31
N ILE A 127 8.99 18.43 -8.88
CA ILE A 127 8.73 18.18 -7.46
C ILE A 127 9.51 16.96 -6.97
N THR A 128 9.63 15.93 -7.80
CA THR A 128 10.30 14.67 -7.44
C THR A 128 11.79 14.69 -7.74
N GLY A 129 12.35 15.79 -8.23
CA GLY A 129 13.76 15.93 -8.56
C GLY A 129 14.72 16.02 -7.36
N THR A 130 14.18 16.13 -6.14
CA THR A 130 14.98 16.14 -4.92
C THR A 130 14.39 15.17 -3.91
N ALA A 131 15.24 14.33 -3.32
CA ALA A 131 14.82 13.42 -2.27
C ALA A 131 14.38 14.20 -1.01
N GLY A 132 13.31 13.75 -0.38
CA GLY A 132 12.79 14.41 0.82
C GLY A 132 11.33 14.09 1.10
N THR A 133 10.83 14.64 2.21
CA THR A 133 9.42 14.52 2.58
C THR A 133 8.72 15.86 2.41
N TYR A 134 7.75 15.91 1.53
CA TYR A 134 7.00 17.11 1.19
C TYR A 134 5.59 17.02 1.73
N ALA A 135 5.15 18.09 2.43
CA ALA A 135 3.76 18.19 2.83
C ALA A 135 2.90 18.57 1.61
N TYR A 136 1.77 17.91 1.46
CA TYR A 136 0.77 18.35 0.50
C TYR A 136 -0.62 18.46 1.14
N SER A 137 -1.45 19.29 0.56
CA SER A 137 -2.84 19.46 0.94
C SER A 137 -3.72 19.44 -0.28
N ILE A 138 -4.90 18.84 -0.15
CA ILE A 138 -5.95 18.84 -1.17
C ILE A 138 -7.10 19.66 -0.61
N ALA A 139 -7.37 20.81 -1.24
CA ALA A 139 -8.53 21.62 -0.96
C ALA A 139 -9.68 21.20 -1.87
N TYR A 140 -10.85 21.02 -1.31
CA TYR A 140 -12.06 20.61 -2.03
C TYR A 140 -13.32 21.09 -1.33
N ASP A 141 -14.39 21.25 -2.10
CA ASP A 141 -15.71 21.59 -1.60
C ASP A 141 -16.56 20.32 -1.46
N GLU A 142 -16.90 19.96 -0.22
CA GLU A 142 -17.82 18.88 0.09
C GLU A 142 -19.24 19.26 -0.36
N ASN A 143 -19.87 18.40 -1.17
CA ASN A 143 -21.28 18.54 -1.50
C ASN A 143 -22.12 17.87 -0.38
N THR A 144 -22.91 18.68 0.33
CA THR A 144 -23.75 18.21 1.45
C THR A 144 -25.25 18.15 1.09
N GLY A 145 -25.58 18.09 -0.22
CA GLY A 145 -26.97 18.12 -0.66
C GLY A 145 -27.59 19.54 -0.58
N GLY A 146 -27.20 20.38 -1.53
CA GLY A 146 -27.71 21.76 -1.63
C GLY A 146 -26.85 22.85 -1.00
N SER A 147 -25.75 22.51 -0.30
CA SER A 147 -24.71 23.44 0.15
C SER A 147 -23.32 22.86 -0.08
N SER A 148 -22.30 23.72 -0.17
CA SER A 148 -20.91 23.29 -0.24
C SER A 148 -20.17 23.72 1.02
N ARG A 149 -19.22 22.88 1.46
CA ARG A 149 -18.36 23.16 2.59
C ARG A 149 -16.90 22.93 2.21
N GLU A 150 -16.09 23.93 2.34
CA GLU A 150 -14.65 23.82 2.10
C GLU A 150 -13.99 22.84 3.09
N ARG A 151 -13.18 21.95 2.55
CA ARG A 151 -12.41 20.95 3.29
C ARG A 151 -10.96 20.91 2.81
N ILE A 152 -10.07 20.53 3.69
CA ILE A 152 -8.65 20.36 3.38
C ILE A 152 -8.19 19.01 3.90
N ALA A 153 -7.81 18.13 2.99
CA ALA A 153 -7.11 16.89 3.32
C ALA A 153 -5.60 17.14 3.30
N LYS A 154 -4.87 16.67 4.30
CA LYS A 154 -3.41 16.84 4.39
C LYS A 154 -2.74 15.47 4.47
N ASP A 155 -1.62 15.32 3.76
CA ASP A 155 -0.78 14.13 3.83
C ASP A 155 0.66 14.50 3.39
N TYR A 156 1.53 13.51 3.32
CA TYR A 156 2.94 13.69 2.97
C TYR A 156 3.29 12.82 1.76
N LEU A 157 4.12 13.39 0.87
CA LEU A 157 4.77 12.71 -0.24
C LEU A 157 6.25 12.55 0.11
N LYS A 158 6.73 11.32 0.26
CA LYS A 158 8.15 11.01 0.41
C LYS A 158 8.72 10.71 -0.98
N VAL A 159 9.69 11.51 -1.40
CA VAL A 159 10.48 11.25 -2.60
C VAL A 159 11.75 10.53 -2.18
N CYS A 160 11.96 9.34 -2.69
CA CYS A 160 13.10 8.50 -2.36
C CYS A 160 13.67 7.86 -3.63
N PRO A 161 14.98 7.55 -3.68
CA PRO A 161 15.60 6.91 -4.83
C PRO A 161 14.89 5.60 -5.20
N ARG A 162 14.55 4.81 -4.20
CA ARG A 162 13.88 3.51 -4.39
C ARG A 162 12.84 3.24 -3.29
N PRO A 163 11.54 3.30 -3.59
CA PRO A 163 10.52 2.90 -2.62
C PRO A 163 10.61 1.41 -2.29
N PHE A 164 10.51 1.08 -1.02
CA PHE A 164 10.47 -0.32 -0.60
C PHE A 164 9.27 -1.05 -1.21
N ASP A 165 9.55 -2.06 -2.03
CA ASP A 165 8.55 -2.95 -2.60
C ASP A 165 9.08 -4.36 -2.75
N THR A 166 8.36 -5.33 -2.22
CA THR A 166 8.71 -6.76 -2.28
C THR A 166 8.27 -7.43 -3.59
N GLY A 167 7.49 -6.73 -4.40
CA GLY A 167 6.93 -7.27 -5.65
C GLY A 167 5.83 -8.32 -5.45
N LEU A 168 5.42 -8.64 -4.21
CA LEU A 168 4.39 -9.66 -3.95
C LEU A 168 3.04 -9.17 -4.46
N ASP A 169 2.42 -9.94 -5.33
CA ASP A 169 1.06 -9.74 -5.81
C ASP A 169 0.10 -10.89 -5.42
N HIS A 170 -1.14 -10.80 -5.91
CA HIS A 170 -2.16 -11.83 -5.63
C HIS A 170 -1.80 -13.19 -6.23
N ASP A 171 -1.29 -13.20 -7.45
CA ASP A 171 -0.99 -14.43 -8.19
C ASP A 171 0.22 -15.14 -7.58
N ASP A 172 1.21 -14.39 -7.12
CA ASP A 172 2.34 -14.92 -6.37
C ASP A 172 1.90 -15.55 -5.04
N LEU A 173 0.99 -14.88 -4.32
CA LEU A 173 0.44 -15.40 -3.08
C LEU A 173 -0.32 -16.71 -3.30
N VAL A 174 -1.18 -16.78 -4.30
CA VAL A 174 -1.96 -17.99 -4.62
C VAL A 174 -1.05 -19.10 -5.13
N ARG A 175 0.02 -18.79 -5.85
CA ARG A 175 1.02 -19.80 -6.26
C ARG A 175 1.75 -20.41 -5.08
N LEU A 176 2.08 -19.62 -4.05
CA LEU A 176 2.71 -20.12 -2.82
C LEU A 176 1.72 -20.84 -1.89
N PHE A 177 0.47 -20.42 -1.88
CA PHE A 177 -0.59 -20.95 -1.03
C PHE A 177 -1.86 -21.28 -1.85
N PRO A 178 -1.85 -22.38 -2.64
CA PRO A 178 -2.95 -22.70 -3.56
C PRO A 178 -4.31 -22.83 -2.88
N GLN A 179 -4.34 -23.18 -1.57
CA GLN A 179 -5.56 -23.30 -0.78
C GLN A 179 -6.33 -21.99 -0.63
N PHE A 180 -5.72 -20.85 -0.97
CA PHE A 180 -6.42 -19.56 -0.90
C PHE A 180 -7.14 -19.20 -2.21
N ALA A 181 -6.88 -19.90 -3.32
CA ALA A 181 -7.49 -19.58 -4.61
C ALA A 181 -9.02 -19.44 -4.55
N ASP A 182 -9.68 -20.36 -3.83
CA ASP A 182 -11.14 -20.42 -3.72
C ASP A 182 -11.69 -19.70 -2.48
N ASN A 183 -10.81 -19.10 -1.66
CA ASN A 183 -11.18 -18.55 -0.36
C ASN A 183 -11.15 -17.01 -0.29
N ILE A 184 -11.31 -16.34 -1.43
CA ILE A 184 -11.36 -14.88 -1.48
C ILE A 184 -12.60 -14.38 -0.74
N PRO A 185 -12.47 -13.40 0.18
CA PRO A 185 -13.60 -12.85 0.90
C PRO A 185 -14.69 -12.32 -0.03
N ARG A 186 -15.97 -12.56 0.29
CA ARG A 186 -17.11 -12.24 -0.59
C ARG A 186 -17.18 -10.79 -1.06
N ARG A 187 -16.57 -9.86 -0.32
CA ARG A 187 -16.53 -8.42 -0.61
C ARG A 187 -15.25 -7.96 -1.29
N GLN A 188 -14.39 -8.89 -1.66
CA GLN A 188 -13.10 -8.61 -2.27
C GLN A 188 -12.96 -9.41 -3.56
N ARG A 189 -12.19 -8.88 -4.49
CA ARG A 189 -11.85 -9.57 -5.74
C ARG A 189 -10.58 -10.41 -5.58
N ASP A 190 -9.70 -9.96 -4.70
CA ASP A 190 -8.38 -10.53 -4.48
C ASP A 190 -7.90 -10.28 -3.04
N PHE A 191 -6.69 -10.67 -2.72
CA PHE A 191 -6.06 -10.46 -1.42
C PHE A 191 -5.23 -9.17 -1.31
N ARG A 192 -5.34 -8.22 -2.23
CA ARG A 192 -4.60 -6.94 -2.15
C ARG A 192 -4.74 -6.20 -0.82
N PRO A 193 -5.91 -6.14 -0.17
CA PRO A 193 -6.02 -5.50 1.15
C PRO A 193 -5.16 -6.18 2.22
N GLN A 194 -5.12 -7.53 2.23
CA GLN A 194 -4.31 -8.31 3.16
C GLN A 194 -2.81 -8.17 2.86
N ILE A 195 -2.44 -8.18 1.57
CA ILE A 195 -1.06 -7.92 1.10
C ILE A 195 -0.61 -6.53 1.57
N LYS A 196 -1.43 -5.50 1.37
CA LYS A 196 -1.11 -4.14 1.86
C LYS A 196 -0.95 -4.09 3.38
N ARG A 197 -1.79 -4.80 4.12
CA ARG A 197 -1.69 -4.85 5.60
C ARG A 197 -0.41 -5.54 6.03
N ALA A 198 -0.09 -6.69 5.45
CA ALA A 198 1.15 -7.43 5.74
C ALA A 198 2.39 -6.62 5.38
N LYS A 199 2.34 -5.82 4.28
CA LYS A 199 3.43 -4.91 3.93
C LYS A 199 3.68 -3.86 5.02
N LEU A 200 2.63 -3.33 5.64
CA LEU A 200 2.77 -2.38 6.75
C LEU A 200 3.42 -3.05 7.98
N ASP A 201 3.00 -4.26 8.32
CA ASP A 201 3.60 -5.01 9.43
C ASP A 201 5.08 -5.30 9.16
N LEU A 202 5.44 -5.71 7.93
CA LEU A 202 6.81 -5.93 7.50
C LEU A 202 7.66 -4.65 7.57
N VAL A 203 7.13 -3.52 7.10
CA VAL A 203 7.80 -2.21 7.18
C VAL A 203 8.08 -1.83 8.62
N LEU A 204 7.16 -2.07 9.54
CA LEU A 204 7.38 -1.81 10.97
C LEU A 204 8.49 -2.68 11.53
N MET A 205 8.56 -3.96 11.18
CA MET A 205 9.65 -4.86 11.58
C MET A 205 11.01 -4.39 11.06
N ILE A 206 11.07 -3.95 9.80
CA ILE A 206 12.30 -3.42 9.19
C ILE A 206 12.74 -2.13 9.89
N ARG A 207 11.82 -1.19 10.11
CA ARG A 207 12.12 0.07 10.81
C ARG A 207 12.64 -0.16 12.22
N ASP A 208 12.03 -1.09 12.95
CA ASP A 208 12.49 -1.45 14.30
C ASP A 208 13.93 -1.99 14.26
N SER A 209 14.23 -2.86 13.32
CA SER A 209 15.58 -3.41 13.14
C SER A 209 16.62 -2.38 12.69
N LEU A 210 16.21 -1.35 11.95
CA LEU A 210 17.08 -0.30 11.40
C LEU A 210 17.15 0.95 12.29
N LEU A 211 16.35 1.01 13.37
CA LEU A 211 16.20 2.19 14.21
C LEU A 211 17.54 2.73 14.72
N HIS A 212 18.43 1.85 15.16
CA HIS A 212 19.74 2.21 15.68
C HIS A 212 20.71 2.78 14.63
N GLN A 213 20.40 2.57 13.34
CA GLN A 213 21.24 3.05 12.24
C GLN A 213 20.69 4.33 11.61
N SER A 214 19.56 4.85 12.11
CA SER A 214 18.84 6.00 11.53
C SER A 214 18.45 5.80 10.07
N LEU A 215 18.27 4.54 9.68
CA LEU A 215 17.81 4.12 8.35
C LEU A 215 16.33 3.73 8.40
N THR A 216 15.70 3.72 7.25
CA THR A 216 14.31 3.30 7.07
C THR A 216 14.24 2.18 6.03
N GLU A 217 13.06 1.66 5.78
CA GLU A 217 12.84 0.64 4.75
C GLU A 217 13.20 1.10 3.33
N ASP A 218 13.25 2.41 3.08
CA ASP A 218 13.53 2.93 1.74
C ASP A 218 15.02 2.89 1.38
N GLU A 219 15.88 2.70 2.36
CA GLU A 219 17.30 2.45 2.18
C GLU A 219 17.62 0.95 1.98
N VAL A 220 16.61 0.08 2.00
CA VAL A 220 16.74 -1.34 1.65
C VAL A 220 16.77 -1.51 0.13
N PHE A 221 17.91 -1.90 -0.41
CA PHE A 221 18.09 -1.99 -1.87
C PHE A 221 17.43 -3.23 -2.49
N ASN A 222 17.55 -4.38 -1.89
CA ASN A 222 17.01 -5.65 -2.37
C ASN A 222 15.75 -6.07 -1.61
N ALA A 223 14.70 -5.24 -1.70
CA ALA A 223 13.43 -5.44 -0.99
C ALA A 223 12.74 -6.77 -1.35
N GLU A 224 12.99 -7.31 -2.55
CA GLU A 224 12.50 -8.61 -3.02
C GLU A 224 12.94 -9.79 -2.15
N THR A 225 14.06 -9.65 -1.41
CA THR A 225 14.52 -10.64 -0.43
C THR A 225 13.47 -10.91 0.66
N PHE A 226 12.60 -9.93 0.91
CA PHE A 226 11.50 -10.05 1.86
C PHE A 226 10.20 -10.59 1.26
N SER A 227 10.16 -10.96 -0.02
CA SER A 227 8.92 -11.40 -0.68
C SER A 227 8.30 -12.61 0.03
N ASN A 228 9.09 -13.61 0.40
CA ASN A 228 8.60 -14.77 1.16
C ASN A 228 8.09 -14.37 2.55
N THR A 229 8.80 -13.51 3.29
CA THR A 229 8.34 -13.00 4.59
C THR A 229 6.98 -12.32 4.44
N HIS A 230 6.85 -11.46 3.44
CA HIS A 230 5.62 -10.75 3.12
C HIS A 230 4.47 -11.72 2.79
N ALA A 231 4.73 -12.75 1.99
CA ALA A 231 3.73 -13.77 1.64
C ALA A 231 3.24 -14.55 2.88
N TYR A 232 4.14 -14.96 3.77
CA TYR A 232 3.76 -15.68 5.00
C TYR A 232 3.00 -14.78 5.99
N LEU A 233 3.35 -13.51 6.12
CA LEU A 233 2.58 -12.54 6.91
C LEU A 233 1.18 -12.34 6.31
N THR A 234 1.08 -12.23 4.99
CA THR A 234 -0.21 -12.13 4.31
C THR A 234 -1.08 -13.35 4.55
N ALA A 235 -0.51 -14.54 4.41
CA ALA A 235 -1.21 -15.80 4.66
C ALA A 235 -1.70 -15.90 6.11
N ALA A 236 -0.92 -15.45 7.08
CA ALA A 236 -1.32 -15.40 8.47
C ALA A 236 -2.53 -14.46 8.69
N ILE A 237 -2.52 -13.27 8.09
CA ILE A 237 -3.65 -12.32 8.17
C ILE A 237 -4.92 -12.91 7.56
N ILE A 238 -4.81 -13.64 6.44
CA ILE A 238 -5.95 -14.31 5.81
C ILE A 238 -6.55 -15.35 6.76
N LEU A 239 -5.71 -16.20 7.38
CA LEU A 239 -6.16 -17.23 8.32
C LEU A 239 -6.77 -16.63 9.60
N GLU A 240 -6.23 -15.53 10.12
CA GLU A 240 -6.83 -14.77 11.23
C GLU A 240 -8.24 -14.30 10.87
N GLY A 241 -8.42 -13.78 9.66
CA GLY A 241 -9.74 -13.40 9.14
C GLY A 241 -10.73 -14.56 9.01
N GLN A 242 -10.23 -15.80 8.96
CA GLN A 242 -11.00 -17.04 8.94
C GLN A 242 -11.15 -17.68 10.34
N ASN A 243 -10.70 -17.03 11.41
CA ASN A 243 -10.65 -17.54 12.80
C ASN A 243 -9.77 -18.80 13.00
N ARG A 244 -8.78 -19.03 12.13
CA ARG A 244 -7.80 -20.13 12.21
C ARG A 244 -6.53 -19.67 12.89
N PHE A 245 -6.61 -19.30 14.16
CA PHE A 245 -5.55 -18.59 14.89
C PHE A 245 -4.29 -19.43 15.12
N GLU A 246 -4.42 -20.75 15.36
CA GLU A 246 -3.26 -21.61 15.57
C GLU A 246 -2.40 -21.73 14.32
N GLU A 247 -3.02 -21.90 13.17
CA GLU A 247 -2.32 -21.96 11.88
C GLU A 247 -1.73 -20.60 11.50
N ALA A 248 -2.45 -19.53 11.78
CA ALA A 248 -1.95 -18.18 11.59
C ALA A 248 -0.69 -17.91 12.43
N ALA A 249 -0.69 -18.35 13.69
CA ALA A 249 0.48 -18.25 14.58
C ALA A 249 1.69 -19.03 14.04
N ALA A 250 1.47 -20.23 13.52
CA ALA A 250 2.54 -21.02 12.89
C ALA A 250 3.15 -20.29 11.67
N LEU A 251 2.30 -19.68 10.82
CA LEU A 251 2.78 -18.90 9.67
C LEU A 251 3.49 -17.61 10.11
N ARG A 252 3.04 -16.94 11.17
CA ARG A 252 3.76 -15.78 11.73
C ARG A 252 5.15 -16.16 12.24
N ASN A 253 5.26 -17.27 12.95
CA ASN A 253 6.57 -17.76 13.41
C ASN A 253 7.50 -18.04 12.22
N ARG A 254 6.97 -18.68 11.18
CA ARG A 254 7.73 -18.90 9.95
C ARG A 254 8.13 -17.61 9.25
N ALA A 255 7.25 -16.62 9.22
CA ALA A 255 7.56 -15.28 8.68
C ALA A 255 8.71 -14.62 9.45
N ILE A 256 8.74 -14.73 10.78
CA ILE A 256 9.83 -14.20 11.61
C ILE A 256 11.17 -14.89 11.31
N GLU A 257 11.17 -16.21 11.13
CA GLU A 257 12.37 -16.93 10.72
C GLU A 257 12.89 -16.44 9.35
N LEU A 258 12.00 -16.33 8.37
CA LEU A 258 12.33 -15.85 7.02
C LEU A 258 12.79 -14.39 7.06
N TYR A 259 12.16 -13.55 7.88
CA TYR A 259 12.59 -12.18 8.13
C TYR A 259 14.03 -12.12 8.64
N ASN A 260 14.35 -12.92 9.65
CA ASN A 260 15.71 -12.98 10.19
C ASN A 260 16.74 -13.46 9.16
N LEU A 261 16.36 -14.36 8.26
CA LEU A 261 17.22 -14.78 7.15
C LEU A 261 17.40 -13.66 6.12
N ALA A 262 16.30 -13.00 5.72
CA ALA A 262 16.33 -11.89 4.78
C ALA A 262 17.21 -10.74 5.30
N MET A 263 17.06 -10.37 6.58
CA MET A 263 17.87 -9.33 7.22
C MET A 263 19.37 -9.61 7.22
N ARG A 264 19.79 -10.87 7.10
CA ARG A 264 21.20 -11.24 6.95
C ARG A 264 21.75 -11.01 5.54
N CYS A 265 20.87 -10.92 4.56
CA CYS A 265 21.22 -10.82 3.14
C CYS A 265 20.90 -9.45 2.55
N VAL A 266 20.32 -8.56 3.35
CA VAL A 266 19.89 -7.25 2.87
C VAL A 266 21.08 -6.34 2.63
N SER A 267 21.04 -5.61 1.52
CA SER A 267 21.97 -4.52 1.21
C SER A 267 21.29 -3.18 1.54
N LEU A 268 22.06 -2.26 2.11
CA LEU A 268 21.56 -0.96 2.54
C LEU A 268 22.27 0.16 1.80
N ASP A 269 21.50 1.06 1.24
CA ASP A 269 21.92 2.34 0.70
C ASP A 269 22.05 3.33 1.88
N ARG A 270 23.26 3.58 2.35
CA ARG A 270 23.51 4.38 3.55
C ARG A 270 23.64 5.87 3.27
N ASP A 271 24.19 6.22 2.15
CA ASP A 271 24.35 7.62 1.73
C ASP A 271 23.08 8.14 1.02
N LYS A 272 22.14 7.25 0.71
CA LYS A 272 20.81 7.57 0.15
C LYS A 272 20.87 8.13 -1.27
N ASP A 273 21.87 7.76 -2.03
CA ASP A 273 22.04 8.19 -3.42
C ASP A 273 21.28 7.28 -4.40
N GLY A 274 20.83 6.11 -3.96
CA GLY A 274 20.09 5.12 -4.76
C GLY A 274 20.99 4.16 -5.53
N ILE A 275 22.29 4.23 -5.32
CA ILE A 275 23.32 3.36 -5.91
C ILE A 275 23.92 2.52 -4.77
N ILE A 276 24.24 1.27 -5.02
CA ILE A 276 24.97 0.47 -4.06
C ILE A 276 26.44 0.46 -4.45
N GLU A 277 27.27 1.01 -3.59
CA GLU A 277 28.70 0.96 -3.72
C GLU A 277 29.30 -0.33 -3.17
N GLU A 278 30.52 -0.68 -3.59
CA GLU A 278 31.21 -1.90 -3.17
C GLU A 278 31.37 -1.98 -1.66
N GLY A 279 31.60 -0.86 -0.99
CA GLY A 279 31.69 -0.76 0.46
C GLY A 279 30.38 -0.99 1.21
N GLU A 280 29.23 -0.83 0.56
CA GLU A 280 27.89 -1.05 1.11
C GLU A 280 27.41 -2.50 0.96
N LEU A 281 27.88 -3.20 -0.09
CA LEU A 281 27.59 -4.63 -0.30
C LEU A 281 28.06 -5.51 0.87
N ASP A 282 29.14 -5.14 1.52
CA ASP A 282 29.70 -5.89 2.65
C ASP A 282 29.09 -5.51 4.01
N GLN A 283 28.33 -4.42 4.05
CA GLN A 283 27.73 -3.93 5.31
C GLN A 283 26.33 -4.52 5.50
N ARG A 284 26.28 -5.74 5.97
CA ARG A 284 25.01 -6.40 6.24
C ARG A 284 24.35 -5.84 7.49
N VAL A 285 23.07 -5.59 7.36
CA VAL A 285 22.25 -5.33 8.54
C VAL A 285 22.30 -6.53 9.43
N SER A 286 22.69 -6.29 10.60
CA SER A 286 22.54 -7.31 11.53
C SER A 286 21.98 -6.72 12.78
N GLY A 287 20.77 -6.86 12.96
CA GLY A 287 20.30 -6.95 14.29
C GLY A 287 21.21 -7.92 15.02
N VAL A 288 20.73 -9.06 15.31
CA VAL A 288 21.40 -10.06 16.13
C VAL A 288 22.65 -10.65 15.51
N LYS A 289 22.93 -10.40 14.28
CA LYS A 289 23.80 -11.16 13.62
C LYS A 289 24.81 -10.75 12.76
N SER A 290 24.75 -9.48 12.53
CA SER A 290 26.00 -8.92 12.21
C SER A 290 26.97 -9.11 13.34
N ASP A 291 26.43 -9.13 14.54
CA ASP A 291 27.32 -9.39 15.66
C ASP A 291 27.99 -10.74 15.54
N LEU A 292 27.37 -11.71 14.93
CA LEU A 292 28.10 -12.93 14.62
C LEU A 292 29.17 -12.72 13.54
N ARG A 293 28.92 -11.96 12.50
CA ARG A 293 29.94 -11.66 11.49
C ARG A 293 30.88 -10.53 11.87
N GLY A 294 30.33 -9.45 12.42
CA GLY A 294 31.13 -8.38 12.97
C GLY A 294 32.03 -8.86 14.09
N ASN A 295 31.50 -9.70 14.97
CA ASN A 295 32.29 -10.33 16.01
C ASN A 295 33.29 -11.37 15.48
N PHE A 296 32.97 -12.07 14.38
CA PHE A 296 33.95 -12.92 13.74
C PHE A 296 34.97 -12.16 12.93
N ALA A 297 34.61 -11.02 12.37
CA ALA A 297 35.55 -10.14 11.65
C ALA A 297 36.35 -9.25 12.57
N SER A 298 35.79 -8.85 13.72
CA SER A 298 36.45 -8.03 14.76
C SER A 298 37.12 -8.84 15.86
N ARG A 299 36.74 -10.10 16.05
CA ARG A 299 37.50 -11.02 16.89
C ARG A 299 38.80 -11.29 16.23
N GLN A 300 39.85 -10.94 16.91
CA GLN A 300 41.18 -11.31 16.46
C GLN A 300 41.22 -12.82 16.19
N PRO A 301 41.82 -13.24 15.10
CA PRO A 301 41.96 -14.67 14.74
C PRO A 301 42.48 -15.52 15.90
N THR A 302 43.25 -14.91 16.79
CA THR A 302 43.80 -15.52 18.01
C THR A 302 42.74 -16.00 19.01
N GLU A 303 41.67 -15.24 19.24
CA GLU A 303 40.63 -15.69 20.17
C GLU A 303 39.81 -16.88 19.64
N TYR A 304 39.60 -16.93 18.32
CA TYR A 304 38.93 -18.07 17.70
C TYR A 304 39.81 -19.32 17.66
N GLU A 305 41.10 -19.14 17.37
CA GLU A 305 42.08 -20.23 17.38
C GLU A 305 42.29 -20.80 18.78
N ASP A 306 42.31 -19.94 19.79
CA ASP A 306 42.48 -20.39 21.17
C ASP A 306 41.26 -21.14 21.69
N THR A 307 40.05 -20.72 21.33
CA THR A 307 38.83 -21.44 21.69
C THR A 307 38.78 -22.82 21.00
N PHE A 308 39.29 -22.90 19.76
CA PHE A 308 39.33 -24.18 19.02
C PHE A 308 40.43 -25.11 19.54
N LYS A 309 41.58 -24.58 19.96
CA LYS A 309 42.67 -25.30 20.56
C LYS A 309 42.30 -25.91 21.93
N ILE A 310 41.54 -25.15 22.74
CA ILE A 310 41.02 -25.65 24.03
C ILE A 310 40.11 -26.86 23.83
N LYS A 311 39.25 -26.85 22.79
CA LYS A 311 38.39 -27.98 22.46
C LYS A 311 39.17 -29.20 21.87
N ARG A 312 40.30 -28.95 21.16
CA ARG A 312 41.17 -30.02 20.66
C ARG A 312 42.03 -30.67 21.73
N GLY A 313 42.31 -29.93 22.82
CA GLY A 313 43.10 -30.47 23.93
C GLY A 313 42.34 -31.41 24.87
N MET A 314 41.00 -31.48 24.77
CA MET A 314 40.22 -32.50 25.46
C MET A 314 40.19 -33.79 24.61
N ARG A 315 41.28 -34.49 24.56
CA ARG A 315 41.29 -35.95 24.27
C ARG A 315 41.15 -36.69 25.60
N PHE A 316 40.07 -37.40 25.69
CA PHE A 316 39.91 -38.46 26.68
C PHE A 316 40.89 -39.62 26.39
#